data_45d7791e27f74fb9f5212bc40b95807f
#
_entry.id   45d7791e27f74fb9f5212bc40b95807f
#
_cell.length_a   1.000
_cell.length_b   1.000
_cell.length_c   1.000
_cell.angle_alpha   90.00
_cell.angle_beta   90.00
_cell.angle_gamma   90.00
#
_symmetry.space_group_name_H-M   'P 1'
#
loop_
_entity.id
_entity.type
_entity.pdbx_description
1 polymer ?
#
loop_
_entity_poly.entity_id
_entity_poly.type
_entity_poly.pdbx_seq_one_letter_code
_entity_poly.pdbx_strand_id
1 'polypeptide(L)'
;LFSNGLIKYGFGIGSTGITSGEVCFNTSITGYQEIMSDPSYAHQIVNFTFPHIGNVGANNEDNETANPDQEIHISGIITHSYNEKPSNYRSESTLSEWMRDRKITGISGIDTRYVTKLIRDEGMMSCLIEHRHDGIFDIPKLLKILENVKKMEGLDLASEASTSSIYNLNSKAWEWDRGYRKNNHTKIKIALIDYGIKTNIIRM
;
A
#
# COMPACT_ATOMS: atom_id res chain seq x y z
N LEU A 1 13.21 3.91 -10.48
CA LEU A 1 13.26 4.39 -11.83
C LEU A 1 11.90 4.98 -12.19
N PHE A 2 11.88 6.21 -12.70
CA PHE A 2 10.65 6.93 -13.09
C PHE A 2 10.58 7.08 -14.61
N SER A 3 9.38 7.20 -15.16
CA SER A 3 9.16 7.28 -16.62
C SER A 3 9.76 8.53 -17.28
N ASN A 4 10.10 9.57 -16.51
CA ASN A 4 10.84 10.73 -16.99
C ASN A 4 12.38 10.51 -17.03
N GLY A 5 12.85 9.27 -16.76
CA GLY A 5 14.27 8.91 -16.76
C GLY A 5 15.01 9.15 -15.44
N LEU A 6 14.34 9.67 -14.42
CA LEU A 6 14.94 9.85 -13.09
C LEU A 6 15.24 8.50 -12.45
N ILE A 7 16.48 8.29 -12.02
CA ILE A 7 16.92 7.11 -11.26
C ILE A 7 17.25 7.54 -9.84
N LYS A 8 16.79 6.78 -8.86
CA LYS A 8 17.15 6.92 -7.45
C LYS A 8 17.59 5.59 -6.89
N TYR A 9 18.58 5.62 -6.01
CA TYR A 9 19.09 4.48 -5.30
C TYR A 9 18.78 4.63 -3.81
N GLY A 10 18.48 3.50 -3.16
CA GLY A 10 18.14 3.46 -1.74
C GLY A 10 18.25 2.04 -1.19
N PHE A 11 17.64 1.80 -0.05
CA PHE A 11 17.64 0.51 0.63
C PHE A 11 16.32 -0.21 0.37
N GLY A 12 16.38 -1.47 -0.06
CA GLY A 12 15.19 -2.29 -0.28
C GLY A 12 14.49 -2.65 1.03
N ILE A 13 13.17 -2.63 1.03
CA ILE A 13 12.31 -3.07 2.14
C ILE A 13 11.20 -3.99 1.60
N GLY A 14 10.69 -4.91 2.43
CA GLY A 14 9.69 -5.88 2.01
C GLY A 14 10.27 -6.97 1.11
N SER A 15 9.51 -7.36 0.08
CA SER A 15 9.90 -8.41 -0.86
C SER A 15 11.00 -7.99 -1.81
N THR A 16 11.87 -8.95 -2.15
CA THR A 16 12.77 -8.81 -3.30
C THR A 16 12.01 -9.03 -4.61
N GLY A 17 12.49 -8.40 -5.67
CA GLY A 17 11.90 -8.50 -7.00
C GLY A 17 11.69 -7.15 -7.66
N ILE A 18 10.91 -7.16 -8.72
CA ILE A 18 10.56 -5.97 -9.49
C ILE A 18 9.06 -5.71 -9.30
N THR A 19 8.73 -4.48 -8.99
CA THR A 19 7.35 -3.99 -9.02
C THR A 19 7.27 -2.71 -9.83
N SER A 20 6.11 -2.46 -10.42
CA SER A 20 5.86 -1.25 -11.20
C SER A 20 4.42 -0.79 -11.04
N GLY A 21 4.20 0.48 -11.27
CA GLY A 21 2.87 1.09 -11.18
C GLY A 21 2.94 2.58 -11.35
N GLU A 22 1.80 3.23 -11.33
CA GLU A 22 1.71 4.67 -11.29
C GLU A 22 2.06 5.16 -9.89
N VAL A 23 2.94 6.16 -9.79
CA VAL A 23 3.33 6.70 -8.49
C VAL A 23 2.39 7.82 -8.06
N CYS A 24 1.82 7.67 -6.86
CA CYS A 24 1.08 8.70 -6.16
C CYS A 24 1.76 9.05 -4.84
N PHE A 25 1.27 10.06 -4.12
CA PHE A 25 1.78 10.35 -2.78
C PHE A 25 0.67 10.41 -1.74
N ASN A 26 1.02 10.08 -0.51
CA ASN A 26 0.13 10.17 0.63
C ASN A 26 0.78 11.03 1.72
N THR A 27 0.01 11.95 2.32
CA THR A 27 0.48 12.92 3.32
C THR A 27 0.12 12.58 4.75
N SER A 28 -0.48 11.41 5.00
CA SER A 28 -0.86 10.98 6.33
C SER A 28 0.37 10.75 7.21
N ILE A 29 0.27 11.14 8.47
CA ILE A 29 1.34 10.99 9.47
C ILE A 29 1.44 9.53 9.96
N THR A 30 0.32 8.81 9.97
CA THR A 30 0.17 7.43 10.44
C THR A 30 -0.84 6.68 9.56
N GLY A 31 -1.07 5.40 9.84
CA GLY A 31 -2.02 4.60 9.09
C GLY A 31 -1.44 4.06 7.78
N TYR A 32 -0.14 3.85 7.71
CA TYR A 32 0.50 3.38 6.49
C TYR A 32 0.11 1.94 6.13
N GLN A 33 -0.20 1.07 7.10
CA GLN A 33 -0.71 -0.27 6.84
C GLN A 33 -2.11 -0.21 6.21
N GLU A 34 -2.98 0.62 6.74
CA GLU A 34 -4.32 0.87 6.21
C GLU A 34 -4.23 1.41 4.78
N ILE A 35 -3.34 2.36 4.51
CA ILE A 35 -3.11 2.90 3.15
C ILE A 35 -2.63 1.80 2.20
N MET A 36 -1.71 0.95 2.65
CA MET A 36 -1.15 -0.12 1.82
C MET A 36 -2.15 -1.24 1.52
N SER A 37 -3.12 -1.46 2.39
CA SER A 37 -4.19 -2.46 2.24
C SER A 37 -5.50 -1.88 1.67
N ASP A 38 -5.53 -0.59 1.34
CA ASP A 38 -6.70 0.08 0.77
C ASP A 38 -6.82 -0.23 -0.73
N PRO A 39 -7.94 -0.82 -1.17
CA PRO A 39 -8.17 -1.13 -2.59
C PRO A 39 -8.09 0.08 -3.52
N SER A 40 -8.28 1.30 -3.00
CA SER A 40 -8.17 2.54 -3.77
C SER A 40 -6.76 2.80 -4.31
N TYR A 41 -5.74 2.19 -3.72
CA TYR A 41 -4.34 2.29 -4.15
C TYR A 41 -3.86 1.05 -4.92
N ALA A 42 -4.77 0.17 -5.33
CA ALA A 42 -4.41 -1.01 -6.13
C ALA A 42 -3.56 -0.61 -7.35
N HIS A 43 -2.53 -1.39 -7.65
CA HIS A 43 -1.57 -1.17 -8.74
C HIS A 43 -0.76 0.13 -8.68
N GLN A 44 -0.85 0.91 -7.60
CA GLN A 44 -0.06 2.12 -7.43
C GLN A 44 1.20 1.88 -6.57
N ILE A 45 2.20 2.71 -6.77
CA ILE A 45 3.35 2.87 -5.89
C ILE A 45 3.12 4.12 -5.05
N VAL A 46 3.04 3.95 -3.73
CA VAL A 46 2.74 5.06 -2.81
C VAL A 46 4.03 5.67 -2.26
N ASN A 47 4.24 6.95 -2.56
CA ASN A 47 5.28 7.76 -1.95
C ASN A 47 4.77 8.36 -0.64
N PHE A 48 5.26 7.89 0.50
CA PHE A 48 4.91 8.42 1.81
C PHE A 48 5.69 9.70 2.11
N THR A 49 4.98 10.81 2.29
CA THR A 49 5.63 12.10 2.58
C THR A 49 6.09 12.20 4.02
N PHE A 50 5.45 11.47 4.94
CA PHE A 50 5.91 11.39 6.33
C PHE A 50 7.27 10.67 6.41
N PRO A 51 8.28 11.27 7.05
CA PRO A 51 9.65 10.80 6.92
C PRO A 51 9.91 9.44 7.57
N HIS A 52 9.16 9.05 8.59
CA HIS A 52 9.42 7.84 9.38
C HIS A 52 8.31 6.81 9.18
N ILE A 53 8.61 5.72 8.49
CA ILE A 53 7.68 4.63 8.23
C ILE A 53 8.19 3.35 8.91
N GLY A 54 7.27 2.52 9.44
CA GLY A 54 7.58 1.26 10.14
C GLY A 54 7.59 1.36 11.67
N ASN A 55 7.56 2.56 12.23
CA ASN A 55 7.66 2.79 13.67
C ASN A 55 6.47 2.23 14.50
N VAL A 56 5.30 2.06 13.93
CA VAL A 56 4.15 1.43 14.59
C VAL A 56 4.02 -0.07 14.28
N GLY A 57 4.87 -0.62 13.41
CA GLY A 57 4.81 -2.01 12.97
C GLY A 57 3.59 -2.31 12.11
N ALA A 58 3.16 -3.56 12.12
CA ALA A 58 1.95 -4.03 11.47
C ALA A 58 1.23 -5.06 12.36
N ASN A 59 -0.07 -5.24 12.12
CA ASN A 59 -0.92 -6.20 12.82
C ASN A 59 -2.01 -6.76 11.87
N ASN A 60 -2.75 -7.76 12.33
CA ASN A 60 -3.77 -8.43 11.53
C ASN A 60 -5.12 -7.69 11.47
N GLU A 61 -5.32 -6.68 12.30
CA GLU A 61 -6.61 -5.98 12.43
C GLU A 61 -6.73 -4.73 11.55
N ASP A 62 -5.60 -4.05 11.27
CA ASP A 62 -5.57 -2.76 10.62
C ASP A 62 -5.46 -2.87 9.08
N ASN A 63 -6.21 -3.81 8.50
CA ASN A 63 -6.34 -3.98 7.05
C ASN A 63 -7.65 -3.37 6.56
N GLU A 64 -7.59 -2.61 5.47
CA GLU A 64 -8.74 -1.95 4.86
C GLU A 64 -9.46 -2.80 3.80
N THR A 65 -8.88 -3.92 3.38
CA THR A 65 -9.55 -4.86 2.50
C THR A 65 -10.54 -5.69 3.33
N ALA A 66 -11.82 -5.52 3.05
CA ALA A 66 -12.90 -6.27 3.70
C ALA A 66 -13.21 -7.60 3.00
N ASN A 67 -12.82 -7.71 1.72
CA ASN A 67 -13.13 -8.88 0.89
C ASN A 67 -12.32 -10.10 1.35
N PRO A 68 -12.97 -11.19 1.79
CA PRO A 68 -12.28 -12.38 2.26
C PRO A 68 -11.58 -13.17 1.14
N ASP A 69 -12.00 -12.95 -0.12
CA ASP A 69 -11.52 -13.73 -1.27
C ASP A 69 -10.35 -13.06 -1.99
N GLN A 70 -10.10 -11.78 -1.72
CA GLN A 70 -9.06 -11.00 -2.39
C GLN A 70 -8.33 -10.09 -1.42
N GLU A 71 -7.04 -10.27 -1.31
CA GLU A 71 -6.17 -9.34 -0.63
C GLU A 71 -5.59 -8.35 -1.66
N ILE A 72 -6.31 -7.26 -1.90
CA ILE A 72 -5.86 -6.18 -2.80
C ILE A 72 -4.99 -5.23 -2.01
N HIS A 73 -3.85 -4.92 -2.55
CA HIS A 73 -2.89 -4.00 -1.95
C HIS A 73 -2.13 -3.21 -3.02
N ILE A 74 -1.37 -2.23 -2.57
CA ILE A 74 -0.48 -1.43 -3.42
C ILE A 74 0.57 -2.28 -4.11
N SER A 75 1.14 -1.78 -5.21
CA SER A 75 2.28 -2.40 -5.88
C SER A 75 3.58 -2.22 -5.10
N GLY A 76 3.79 -1.06 -4.49
CA GLY A 76 5.02 -0.79 -3.75
C GLY A 76 5.00 0.51 -2.98
N ILE A 77 6.07 0.77 -2.22
CA ILE A 77 6.22 2.00 -1.43
C ILE A 77 7.58 2.68 -1.65
N ILE A 78 7.55 3.99 -1.54
CA ILE A 78 8.74 4.86 -1.47
C ILE A 78 8.71 5.58 -0.13
N THR A 79 9.80 5.48 0.65
CA THR A 79 9.90 6.11 1.96
C THR A 79 11.21 6.87 2.13
N HIS A 80 11.20 7.89 3.00
CA HIS A 80 12.43 8.58 3.38
C HIS A 80 13.27 7.73 4.34
N SER A 81 12.68 7.30 5.45
CA SER A 81 13.34 6.46 6.44
C SER A 81 12.42 5.30 6.83
N TYR A 82 12.98 4.12 6.89
CA TYR A 82 12.33 2.92 7.39
C TYR A 82 12.85 2.55 8.77
N ASN A 83 11.95 2.30 9.70
CA ASN A 83 12.29 1.83 11.05
C ASN A 83 12.01 0.33 11.16
N GLU A 84 13.09 -0.44 11.35
CA GLU A 84 13.01 -1.91 11.50
C GLU A 84 12.47 -2.36 12.85
N LYS A 85 12.53 -1.50 13.87
CA LYS A 85 12.13 -1.85 15.23
C LYS A 85 10.89 -1.05 15.61
N PRO A 86 9.69 -1.63 15.43
CA PRO A 86 8.47 -0.94 15.84
C PRO A 86 8.43 -0.73 17.36
N SER A 87 7.81 0.37 17.76
CA SER A 87 7.58 0.75 19.15
C SER A 87 6.10 1.05 19.35
N ASN A 88 5.26 0.04 19.22
CA ASN A 88 3.82 0.14 19.44
C ASN A 88 3.29 -1.15 20.04
N TYR A 89 2.44 -1.05 21.07
CA TYR A 89 1.87 -2.21 21.76
C TYR A 89 0.98 -3.10 20.88
N ARG A 90 0.46 -2.57 19.76
CA ARG A 90 -0.34 -3.32 18.79
C ARG A 90 0.50 -3.97 17.69
N SER A 91 1.82 -3.78 17.70
CA SER A 91 2.69 -4.39 16.69
C SER A 91 2.79 -5.90 16.89
N GLU A 92 2.39 -6.68 15.90
CA GLU A 92 2.53 -8.13 15.84
C GLU A 92 3.73 -8.55 14.98
N SER A 93 4.08 -7.71 14.00
CA SER A 93 5.20 -7.92 13.09
C SER A 93 5.84 -6.58 12.69
N THR A 94 7.02 -6.64 12.10
CA THR A 94 7.60 -5.48 11.43
C THR A 94 6.83 -5.20 10.14
N LEU A 95 6.84 -3.96 9.69
CA LEU A 95 6.22 -3.61 8.40
C LEU A 95 6.88 -4.37 7.23
N SER A 96 8.19 -4.59 7.28
CA SER A 96 8.90 -5.33 6.23
C SER A 96 8.49 -6.81 6.17
N GLU A 97 8.22 -7.46 7.30
CA GLU A 97 7.66 -8.82 7.34
C GLU A 97 6.26 -8.85 6.74
N TRP A 98 5.39 -7.96 7.18
CA TRP A 98 4.03 -7.81 6.64
C TRP A 98 4.03 -7.60 5.11
N MET A 99 4.95 -6.77 4.61
CA MET A 99 5.14 -6.54 3.17
C MET A 99 5.64 -7.79 2.44
N ARG A 100 6.58 -8.54 3.03
CA ARG A 100 7.09 -9.79 2.41
C ARG A 100 6.00 -10.83 2.24
N ASP A 101 5.17 -11.01 3.25
CA ASP A 101 4.07 -11.97 3.22
C ASP A 101 3.09 -11.66 2.08
N ARG A 102 2.95 -10.37 1.73
CA ARG A 102 2.08 -9.87 0.65
C ARG A 102 2.81 -9.58 -0.66
N LYS A 103 4.09 -9.95 -0.75
CA LYS A 103 4.94 -9.71 -1.93
C LYS A 103 5.04 -8.24 -2.35
N ILE A 104 4.89 -7.32 -1.41
CA ILE A 104 5.04 -5.88 -1.64
C ILE A 104 6.52 -5.52 -1.57
N THR A 105 7.01 -4.84 -2.61
CA THR A 105 8.39 -4.33 -2.70
C THR A 105 8.42 -2.84 -2.37
N GLY A 106 9.43 -2.40 -1.64
CA GLY A 106 9.59 -0.99 -1.30
C GLY A 106 11.04 -0.53 -1.33
N ILE A 107 11.21 0.78 -1.28
CA ILE A 107 12.51 1.45 -1.23
C ILE A 107 12.50 2.54 -0.16
N SER A 108 13.57 2.58 0.63
CA SER A 108 13.82 3.59 1.67
C SER A 108 15.09 4.39 1.34
N GLY A 109 15.30 5.51 2.02
CA GLY A 109 16.45 6.40 1.77
C GLY A 109 16.22 7.37 0.62
N ILE A 110 14.98 7.58 0.20
CA ILE A 110 14.60 8.45 -0.91
C ILE A 110 14.13 9.82 -0.38
N ASP A 111 14.52 10.89 -1.05
CA ASP A 111 13.93 12.22 -0.81
C ASP A 111 12.47 12.22 -1.30
N THR A 112 11.56 11.82 -0.40
CA THR A 112 10.12 11.72 -0.68
C THR A 112 9.48 13.08 -0.90
N ARG A 113 10.05 14.16 -0.34
CA ARG A 113 9.61 15.53 -0.61
C ARG A 113 9.89 15.95 -2.04
N TYR A 114 11.07 15.61 -2.56
CA TYR A 114 11.41 15.84 -3.96
C TYR A 114 10.46 15.05 -4.89
N VAL A 115 10.22 13.75 -4.60
CA VAL A 115 9.29 12.93 -5.38
C VAL A 115 7.88 13.50 -5.35
N THR A 116 7.39 13.96 -4.19
CA THR A 116 6.07 14.59 -4.06
C THR A 116 5.97 15.86 -4.91
N LYS A 117 7.03 16.70 -4.90
CA LYS A 117 7.07 17.89 -5.74
C LYS A 117 7.05 17.52 -7.22
N LEU A 118 7.83 16.52 -7.62
CA LEU A 118 7.89 16.02 -8.99
C LEU A 118 6.51 15.59 -9.50
N ILE A 119 5.79 14.77 -8.71
CA ILE A 119 4.44 14.30 -9.04
C ILE A 119 3.46 15.50 -9.17
N ARG A 120 3.58 16.49 -8.29
CA ARG A 120 2.71 17.67 -8.33
C ARG A 120 2.99 18.56 -9.55
N ASP A 121 4.24 18.70 -9.93
CA ASP A 121 4.65 19.63 -10.99
C ASP A 121 4.53 18.99 -12.40
N GLU A 122 4.78 17.68 -12.53
CA GLU A 122 4.75 16.94 -13.81
C GLU A 122 3.51 16.04 -13.98
N GLY A 123 2.71 15.85 -12.94
CA GLY A 123 1.61 14.90 -12.92
C GLY A 123 2.02 13.49 -12.49
N MET A 124 1.05 12.59 -12.43
CA MET A 124 1.30 11.19 -12.09
C MET A 124 2.09 10.50 -13.22
N MET A 125 3.05 9.69 -12.83
CA MET A 125 3.96 9.01 -13.76
C MET A 125 4.16 7.56 -13.38
N SER A 126 4.58 6.74 -14.34
CA SER A 126 4.94 5.35 -14.07
C SER A 126 6.29 5.29 -13.34
N CYS A 127 6.37 4.38 -12.38
CA CYS A 127 7.56 4.11 -11.60
C CYS A 127 7.81 2.61 -11.53
N LEU A 128 9.09 2.23 -11.40
CA LEU A 128 9.51 0.86 -11.18
C LEU A 128 10.48 0.83 -10.00
N ILE A 129 10.28 -0.12 -9.11
CA ILE A 129 11.20 -0.41 -7.99
C ILE A 129 11.76 -1.81 -8.21
N GLU A 130 13.08 -1.95 -8.16
CA GLU A 130 13.75 -3.25 -8.07
C GLU A 130 14.48 -3.36 -6.74
N HIS A 131 14.17 -4.42 -5.99
CA HIS A 131 14.87 -4.79 -4.75
C HIS A 131 15.66 -6.07 -4.97
N ARG A 132 16.99 -5.95 -4.90
CA ARG A 132 17.94 -7.06 -5.09
C ARG A 132 18.95 -7.09 -3.95
N HIS A 133 19.28 -8.28 -3.48
CA HIS A 133 20.31 -8.46 -2.45
C HIS A 133 21.73 -8.18 -2.95
N ASP A 134 22.00 -8.45 -4.25
CA ASP A 134 23.31 -8.24 -4.85
C ASP A 134 23.60 -6.79 -5.25
N GLY A 135 22.57 -5.94 -5.27
CA GLY A 135 22.69 -4.52 -5.65
C GLY A 135 23.10 -4.30 -7.11
N ILE A 136 23.04 -5.32 -7.96
CA ILE A 136 23.44 -5.21 -9.38
C ILE A 136 22.18 -5.02 -10.24
N PHE A 137 22.07 -3.88 -10.90
CA PHE A 137 20.87 -3.51 -11.66
C PHE A 137 21.16 -3.44 -13.16
N ASP A 138 20.33 -4.10 -13.96
CA ASP A 138 20.33 -4.00 -15.42
C ASP A 138 19.39 -2.85 -15.85
N ILE A 139 19.92 -1.63 -15.82
CA ILE A 139 19.13 -0.42 -16.13
C ILE A 139 18.49 -0.46 -17.51
N PRO A 140 19.18 -0.91 -18.62
CA PRO A 140 18.55 -1.04 -19.92
C PRO A 140 17.33 -1.98 -19.93
N LYS A 141 17.42 -3.09 -19.19
CA LYS A 141 16.29 -4.03 -19.05
C LYS A 141 15.13 -3.39 -18.26
N LEU A 142 15.44 -2.70 -17.18
CA LEU A 142 14.42 -2.04 -16.34
C LEU A 142 13.69 -0.92 -17.09
N LEU A 143 14.39 -0.16 -17.93
CA LEU A 143 13.78 0.85 -18.80
C LEU A 143 12.77 0.23 -19.76
N LYS A 144 13.12 -0.89 -20.40
CA LYS A 144 12.19 -1.62 -21.28
C LYS A 144 10.94 -2.13 -20.55
N ILE A 145 11.09 -2.55 -19.29
CA ILE A 145 9.94 -2.95 -18.46
C ILE A 145 9.06 -1.74 -18.18
N LEU A 146 9.67 -0.61 -17.80
CA LEU A 146 8.97 0.61 -17.46
C LEU A 146 8.18 1.20 -18.64
N GLU A 147 8.73 1.13 -19.85
CA GLU A 147 8.05 1.56 -21.10
C GLU A 147 6.75 0.78 -21.35
N ASN A 148 6.67 -0.47 -20.89
CA ASN A 148 5.52 -1.36 -21.06
C ASN A 148 4.56 -1.36 -19.86
N VAL A 149 4.80 -0.55 -18.85
CA VAL A 149 3.89 -0.43 -17.68
C VAL A 149 2.58 0.19 -18.15
N LYS A 150 1.49 -0.53 -17.91
CA LYS A 150 0.15 -0.04 -18.21
C LYS A 150 -0.16 1.17 -17.34
N LYS A 151 -0.64 2.23 -17.96
CA LYS A 151 -1.18 3.37 -17.23
C LYS A 151 -2.49 2.97 -16.57
N MET A 152 -2.85 3.61 -15.47
CA MET A 152 -4.12 3.36 -14.79
C MET A 152 -5.32 3.78 -15.64
N GLU A 153 -5.12 4.77 -16.52
CA GLU A 153 -6.14 5.21 -17.47
C GLU A 153 -6.56 4.06 -18.41
N GLY A 154 -7.84 3.74 -18.39
CA GLY A 154 -8.43 2.67 -19.21
C GLY A 154 -8.31 1.25 -18.62
N LEU A 155 -7.76 1.07 -17.41
CA LEU A 155 -7.81 -0.21 -16.69
C LEU A 155 -9.17 -0.38 -16.01
N ASP A 156 -9.70 -1.61 -16.05
CA ASP A 156 -10.90 -1.98 -15.28
C ASP A 156 -10.52 -2.45 -13.87
N LEU A 157 -10.10 -1.50 -13.03
CA LEU A 157 -9.73 -1.78 -11.65
C LEU A 157 -10.96 -2.04 -10.75
N ALA A 158 -12.13 -1.56 -11.15
CA ALA A 158 -13.36 -1.77 -10.40
C ALA A 158 -13.75 -3.26 -10.39
N SER A 159 -13.61 -3.95 -11.52
CA SER A 159 -13.85 -5.40 -11.59
C SER A 159 -12.88 -6.19 -10.72
N GLU A 160 -11.61 -5.78 -10.65
CA GLU A 160 -10.61 -6.44 -9.78
C GLU A 160 -10.89 -6.18 -8.30
N ALA A 161 -11.35 -4.97 -7.94
CA ALA A 161 -11.65 -4.61 -6.57
C ALA A 161 -13.00 -5.14 -6.07
N SER A 162 -13.92 -5.50 -6.97
CA SER A 162 -15.25 -5.99 -6.62
C SER A 162 -15.22 -7.37 -5.99
N THR A 163 -16.08 -7.59 -4.99
CA THR A 163 -16.22 -8.93 -4.40
C THR A 163 -16.86 -9.89 -5.38
N SER A 164 -16.41 -11.15 -5.37
CA SER A 164 -17.03 -12.25 -6.11
C SER A 164 -18.04 -13.04 -5.27
N SER A 165 -18.07 -12.83 -3.95
CA SER A 165 -18.91 -13.58 -3.02
C SER A 165 -19.69 -12.67 -2.07
N ILE A 166 -20.78 -13.23 -1.51
CA ILE A 166 -21.56 -12.56 -0.46
C ILE A 166 -20.91 -12.86 0.89
N TYR A 167 -20.58 -11.83 1.64
CA TYR A 167 -20.05 -11.96 2.97
C TYR A 167 -20.75 -11.03 3.96
N ASN A 168 -20.62 -11.32 5.25
CA ASN A 168 -21.22 -10.51 6.31
C ASN A 168 -20.12 -9.88 7.17
N LEU A 169 -20.19 -8.57 7.32
CA LEU A 169 -19.36 -7.84 8.27
C LEU A 169 -20.21 -7.39 9.45
N ASN A 170 -19.74 -7.68 10.65
CA ASN A 170 -20.41 -7.37 11.90
C ASN A 170 -19.43 -6.76 12.91
N SER A 171 -18.51 -5.94 12.42
CA SER A 171 -17.48 -5.30 13.23
C SER A 171 -17.86 -3.86 13.48
N LYS A 172 -17.63 -3.37 14.70
CA LYS A 172 -17.74 -1.97 15.09
C LYS A 172 -16.40 -1.25 14.90
N ALA A 173 -16.44 0.07 14.97
CA ALA A 173 -15.23 0.88 15.06
C ALA A 173 -14.35 0.44 16.25
N TRP A 174 -13.06 0.66 16.12
CA TRP A 174 -12.10 0.37 17.18
C TRP A 174 -12.36 1.24 18.41
N GLU A 175 -12.36 0.62 19.59
CA GLU A 175 -12.52 1.31 20.87
C GLU A 175 -11.27 1.09 21.74
N TRP A 176 -10.82 2.12 22.41
CA TRP A 176 -9.71 2.01 23.37
C TRP A 176 -10.00 0.94 24.43
N ASP A 177 -9.01 0.13 24.78
CA ASP A 177 -9.08 -1.02 25.70
C ASP A 177 -9.99 -2.19 25.27
N ARG A 178 -10.69 -2.10 24.13
CA ARG A 178 -11.65 -3.12 23.68
C ARG A 178 -11.41 -3.61 22.25
N GLY A 179 -10.60 -2.89 21.49
CA GLY A 179 -10.33 -3.21 20.09
C GLY A 179 -11.56 -3.19 19.20
N TYR A 180 -11.55 -3.96 18.12
CA TYR A 180 -12.69 -4.16 17.26
C TYR A 180 -13.65 -5.18 17.87
N ARG A 181 -14.89 -4.77 18.12
CA ARG A 181 -15.94 -5.65 18.66
C ARG A 181 -16.97 -6.03 17.63
N LYS A 182 -17.61 -7.20 17.83
CA LYS A 182 -18.78 -7.58 17.03
C LYS A 182 -20.01 -6.80 17.45
N ASN A 183 -20.86 -6.43 16.50
CA ASN A 183 -22.15 -5.81 16.77
C ASN A 183 -23.21 -6.90 16.96
N ASN A 184 -23.55 -7.20 18.20
CA ASN A 184 -24.52 -8.27 18.54
C ASN A 184 -25.97 -7.78 18.57
N HIS A 185 -26.23 -6.48 18.43
CA HIS A 185 -27.55 -5.87 18.51
C HIS A 185 -27.83 -5.01 17.28
N THR A 186 -28.16 -5.64 16.18
CA THR A 186 -28.53 -4.95 14.93
C THR A 186 -30.05 -4.84 14.83
N LYS A 187 -30.57 -3.61 14.82
CA LYS A 187 -32.00 -3.34 14.54
C LYS A 187 -32.28 -3.23 13.04
N ILE A 188 -31.27 -2.91 12.26
CA ILE A 188 -31.36 -2.65 10.82
C ILE A 188 -30.34 -3.51 10.11
N LYS A 189 -30.75 -4.18 9.03
CA LYS A 189 -29.86 -4.86 8.10
C LYS A 189 -29.68 -3.99 6.87
N ILE A 190 -28.44 -3.79 6.46
CA ILE A 190 -28.09 -3.01 5.27
C ILE A 190 -27.44 -3.97 4.29
N ALA A 191 -27.91 -3.99 3.04
CA ALA A 191 -27.23 -4.61 1.93
C ALA A 191 -26.33 -3.56 1.27
N LEU A 192 -25.08 -3.91 1.07
CA LEU A 192 -24.08 -3.03 0.48
C LEU A 192 -23.50 -3.73 -0.74
N ILE A 193 -23.40 -3.01 -1.87
CA ILE A 193 -22.74 -3.51 -3.08
C ILE A 193 -21.27 -3.10 -2.97
N ASP A 194 -20.38 -4.11 -2.92
CA ASP A 194 -18.96 -3.92 -2.71
C ASP A 194 -18.21 -3.87 -4.05
N TYR A 195 -17.70 -2.70 -4.39
CA TYR A 195 -16.78 -2.42 -5.50
C TYR A 195 -15.36 -2.07 -5.01
N GLY A 196 -14.91 -2.66 -3.90
CA GLY A 196 -13.65 -2.34 -3.25
C GLY A 196 -13.83 -1.41 -2.06
N ILE A 197 -14.78 -1.72 -1.18
CA ILE A 197 -15.06 -0.92 0.00
C ILE A 197 -13.97 -1.09 1.06
N LYS A 198 -13.65 0.02 1.72
CA LYS A 198 -12.78 0.00 2.91
C LYS A 198 -13.52 -0.59 4.12
N THR A 199 -12.82 -1.45 4.84
CA THR A 199 -13.36 -2.05 6.08
C THR A 199 -13.84 -1.01 7.07
N ASN A 200 -13.12 0.09 7.22
CA ASN A 200 -13.48 1.15 8.16
C ASN A 200 -14.78 1.90 7.79
N ILE A 201 -15.19 1.94 6.53
CA ILE A 201 -16.50 2.48 6.14
C ILE A 201 -17.62 1.60 6.70
N ILE A 202 -17.43 0.29 6.73
CA ILE A 202 -18.44 -0.66 7.23
C ILE A 202 -18.47 -0.69 8.76
N ARG A 203 -17.35 -0.38 9.40
CA ARG A 203 -17.20 -0.36 10.87
C ARG A 203 -17.82 0.87 11.54
N MET A 204 -18.11 1.94 10.79
CA MET A 204 -18.80 3.14 11.27
C MET A 204 -20.29 2.88 11.52
#